data_26eeefc7feef5ccf0aadd3f154398c84
#
_entry.id   26eeefc7feef5ccf0aadd3f154398c84
#
_cell.length_a   1.000
_cell.length_b   1.000
_cell.length_c   1.000
_cell.angle_alpha   90.00
_cell.angle_beta   90.00
_cell.angle_gamma   90.00
#
_symmetry.space_group_name_H-M   'P 1'
#
loop_
_entity.id
_entity.type
_entity.pdbx_description
1 polymer ?
#
loop_
_entity_poly.entity_id
_entity_poly.type
_entity_poly.pdbx_seq_one_letter_code
_entity_poly.pdbx_strand_id
1 'polypeptide(L)'
;MNNKIIATSIVAAALLAGCSTSNPQPNKMLKPQTHTISFGEVKVPTTDAQKRMIQASKYIEVDGVKTQTRFRTIVKSGDRFGDNIFGLIYDKNGKAIVAKDGSVKISHSNDFSSLLPVGNKLFMVSHFETAPAAMYVSELNQNKKTGELKVKSTKNIDFSKFNGLWVPCAGSVTPWNTHLGSEEYEPDAASIAKDGSFDDNEHYNNMGAYFGGNLKAMNPYDYGWIPEVQVDSDGDVEVFKHYSMGRFAHELAYVMPDEKTVYLSDDGTNVGLFMFVADEKRDLSRGTLYTAKWEQRAKRRGGRADIKWVSLGHSTNDTIKEALDKKVAFNDIFKKMSVKKDGTCSVPSFTSVNTTNGAECLKVKDGMDEIASRLESRRYAAIKGATTEFRKMEGITFNEKDNIMYLAMSSIGKGMEDNKKKGKANNKYDIGGNNDIQLSYNKCGTVFGLNMLSFSKAHATNGSKINSKYVANSMYGMISGTPDKSVEGNKCSVNGIANPDNLTYIQNTNTLIIGEDTKSGRQNDYIWSYNLQDKKLTRIQTTPYGSETTSPYFYNNINGFGYLMSVVQHPYGESDALHKSKEMAKKVRSNDDVKAYTGYIGPLPVINK
;
A
#
# COMPACT_ATOMS: atom_id res chain seq x y z
N MET A 1 17.03 -61.19 -66.69
CA MET A 1 17.76 -60.47 -65.65
C MET A 1 16.79 -59.51 -64.94
N ASN A 2 16.39 -59.84 -63.78
CA ASN A 2 15.29 -59.21 -63.03
C ASN A 2 15.84 -58.09 -62.17
N ASN A 3 15.39 -56.86 -62.33
CA ASN A 3 15.55 -55.80 -61.34
C ASN A 3 14.18 -55.50 -60.70
N LYS A 4 14.02 -55.89 -59.41
CA LYS A 4 12.90 -55.53 -58.61
C LYS A 4 13.09 -54.09 -58.09
N ILE A 5 12.13 -53.26 -58.40
CA ILE A 5 12.01 -51.92 -57.79
C ILE A 5 11.15 -52.09 -56.49
N ILE A 6 11.74 -51.77 -55.34
CA ILE A 6 11.05 -51.70 -54.05
C ILE A 6 10.45 -50.32 -53.91
N ALA A 7 9.14 -50.22 -53.90
CA ALA A 7 8.43 -48.97 -53.59
C ALA A 7 8.34 -48.81 -52.08
N THR A 8 8.99 -47.78 -51.54
CA THR A 8 8.92 -47.42 -50.14
C THR A 8 7.76 -46.42 -49.96
N SER A 9 6.70 -46.86 -49.31
CA SER A 9 5.57 -46.01 -48.93
C SER A 9 5.96 -45.09 -47.77
N ILE A 10 6.02 -43.77 -48.03
CA ILE A 10 6.18 -42.77 -46.97
C ILE A 10 4.80 -42.43 -46.41
N VAL A 11 4.55 -42.87 -45.16
CA VAL A 11 3.40 -42.47 -44.38
C VAL A 11 3.71 -41.07 -43.82
N ALA A 12 3.07 -40.06 -44.36
CA ALA A 12 3.11 -38.71 -43.78
C ALA A 12 2.25 -38.64 -42.54
N ALA A 13 2.88 -38.71 -41.36
CA ALA A 13 2.23 -38.39 -40.09
C ALA A 13 2.05 -36.88 -39.98
N ALA A 14 0.83 -36.39 -40.17
CA ALA A 14 0.48 -35.01 -39.90
C ALA A 14 0.55 -34.75 -38.38
N LEU A 15 1.64 -34.16 -37.93
CA LEU A 15 1.77 -33.60 -36.59
C LEU A 15 0.88 -32.36 -36.54
N LEU A 16 -0.30 -32.50 -35.93
CA LEU A 16 -1.10 -31.39 -35.41
C LEU A 16 -0.28 -30.69 -34.32
N ALA A 17 0.52 -29.73 -34.71
CA ALA A 17 1.11 -28.78 -33.78
C ALA A 17 -0.01 -27.94 -33.17
N GLY A 18 -0.50 -28.38 -32.01
CA GLY A 18 -1.36 -27.55 -31.15
C GLY A 18 -0.59 -26.30 -30.81
N CYS A 19 -0.96 -25.17 -31.44
CA CYS A 19 -0.52 -23.86 -31.00
C CYS A 19 -0.99 -23.63 -29.55
N SER A 20 -0.17 -24.04 -28.59
CA SER A 20 -0.28 -23.51 -27.23
C SER A 20 0.12 -22.05 -27.33
N THR A 21 -0.85 -21.14 -27.42
CA THR A 21 -0.63 -19.73 -27.19
C THR A 21 -0.27 -19.50 -25.74
N SER A 22 0.93 -19.90 -25.33
CA SER A 22 1.57 -19.38 -24.15
C SER A 22 1.85 -17.91 -24.46
N ASN A 23 1.08 -16.99 -23.87
CA ASN A 23 1.48 -15.60 -23.83
C ASN A 23 2.91 -15.55 -23.26
N PRO A 24 3.93 -15.20 -24.04
CA PRO A 24 5.25 -15.05 -23.46
C PRO A 24 5.14 -13.87 -22.49
N GLN A 25 5.26 -14.15 -21.21
CA GLN A 25 5.73 -13.12 -20.27
C GLN A 25 6.94 -12.49 -20.96
N PRO A 26 7.08 -11.17 -21.00
CA PRO A 26 8.34 -10.59 -21.42
C PRO A 26 9.36 -11.06 -20.39
N ASN A 27 10.05 -12.14 -20.67
CA ASN A 27 11.19 -12.60 -19.91
C ASN A 27 12.27 -11.53 -20.07
N LYS A 28 12.12 -10.42 -19.34
CA LYS A 28 13.25 -9.57 -19.05
C LYS A 28 14.19 -10.45 -18.24
N MET A 29 15.28 -10.91 -18.83
CA MET A 29 16.29 -11.65 -18.08
C MET A 29 16.74 -10.76 -16.94
N LEU A 30 16.56 -11.25 -15.70
CA LEU A 30 17.06 -10.55 -14.52
C LEU A 30 18.58 -10.43 -14.65
N LYS A 31 19.12 -9.27 -14.34
CA LYS A 31 20.55 -9.06 -14.32
C LYS A 31 21.19 -9.90 -13.21
N PRO A 32 22.42 -10.43 -13.38
CA PRO A 32 23.12 -11.14 -12.31
C PRO A 32 23.20 -10.28 -11.07
N GLN A 33 22.77 -10.83 -9.94
CA GLN A 33 22.82 -10.13 -8.64
C GLN A 33 24.20 -10.33 -8.00
N THR A 34 24.57 -9.41 -7.10
CA THR A 34 25.88 -9.43 -6.44
C THR A 34 25.88 -10.37 -5.25
N HIS A 35 24.71 -10.55 -4.62
CA HIS A 35 24.56 -11.34 -3.40
C HIS A 35 23.46 -12.39 -3.54
N THR A 36 23.68 -13.53 -2.89
CA THR A 36 22.64 -14.54 -2.66
C THR A 36 22.12 -14.41 -1.23
N ILE A 37 20.79 -14.54 -1.07
CA ILE A 37 20.15 -14.51 0.24
C ILE A 37 19.10 -15.61 0.33
N SER A 38 19.07 -16.30 1.46
CA SER A 38 17.99 -17.24 1.80
C SER A 38 17.66 -17.19 3.28
N PHE A 39 16.44 -17.57 3.61
CA PHE A 39 15.95 -17.61 4.99
C PHE A 39 15.55 -19.03 5.38
N GLY A 40 15.72 -19.37 6.65
CA GLY A 40 15.16 -20.60 7.22
C GLY A 40 13.65 -20.56 7.20
N GLU A 41 13.03 -21.66 6.72
CA GLU A 41 11.57 -21.74 6.63
C GLU A 41 10.92 -21.84 8.01
N VAL A 42 9.84 -21.07 8.21
CA VAL A 42 8.94 -21.16 9.36
C VAL A 42 7.79 -22.10 9.01
N LYS A 43 7.51 -23.07 9.86
CA LYS A 43 6.40 -24.02 9.66
C LYS A 43 5.05 -23.34 9.82
N VAL A 44 4.02 -23.87 9.13
CA VAL A 44 2.63 -23.46 9.33
C VAL A 44 2.23 -23.71 10.78
N PRO A 45 1.67 -22.72 11.50
CA PRO A 45 1.16 -22.94 12.85
C PRO A 45 -0.10 -23.82 12.81
N THR A 46 -0.09 -24.94 13.52
CA THR A 46 -1.18 -25.93 13.55
C THR A 46 -1.91 -25.99 14.88
N THR A 47 -1.21 -25.74 15.99
CA THR A 47 -1.78 -25.75 17.33
C THR A 47 -2.21 -24.36 17.78
N ASP A 48 -3.16 -24.24 18.72
CA ASP A 48 -3.59 -22.96 19.30
C ASP A 48 -2.39 -22.19 19.90
N ALA A 49 -1.48 -22.88 20.59
CA ALA A 49 -0.28 -22.25 21.13
C ALA A 49 0.62 -21.65 20.04
N GLN A 50 0.84 -22.35 18.94
CA GLN A 50 1.63 -21.85 17.81
C GLN A 50 0.96 -20.66 17.11
N LYS A 51 -0.37 -20.69 16.98
CA LYS A 51 -1.16 -19.61 16.34
C LYS A 51 -1.24 -18.32 17.18
N ARG A 52 -0.78 -18.36 18.44
CA ARG A 52 -0.69 -17.20 19.34
C ARG A 52 0.68 -16.53 19.34
N MET A 53 1.66 -17.10 18.65
CA MET A 53 3.05 -16.69 18.72
C MET A 53 3.48 -15.97 17.44
N ILE A 54 4.37 -15.00 17.60
CA ILE A 54 5.21 -14.54 16.50
C ILE A 54 6.32 -15.57 16.33
N GLN A 55 6.35 -16.24 15.17
CA GLN A 55 7.43 -17.15 14.81
C GLN A 55 8.19 -16.53 13.64
N ALA A 56 9.51 -16.56 13.67
CA ALA A 56 10.34 -16.01 12.60
C ALA A 56 11.48 -16.98 12.23
N SER A 57 12.06 -16.76 11.06
CA SER A 57 13.21 -17.49 10.57
C SER A 57 14.33 -17.52 11.64
N LYS A 58 14.88 -18.71 11.89
CA LYS A 58 15.94 -18.89 12.87
C LYS A 58 17.33 -18.59 12.32
N TYR A 59 17.45 -18.41 11.01
CA TYR A 59 18.69 -18.05 10.36
C TYR A 59 18.44 -17.37 9.02
N ILE A 60 19.39 -16.56 8.61
CA ILE A 60 19.57 -16.08 7.26
C ILE A 60 20.90 -16.59 6.73
N GLU A 61 20.97 -16.89 5.45
CA GLU A 61 22.22 -17.22 4.76
C GLU A 61 22.47 -16.18 3.67
N VAL A 62 23.61 -15.49 3.77
CA VAL A 62 24.06 -14.49 2.80
C VAL A 62 25.38 -14.98 2.23
N ASP A 63 25.44 -15.18 0.91
CA ASP A 63 26.64 -15.65 0.19
C ASP A 63 27.25 -16.94 0.80
N GLY A 64 26.39 -17.87 1.21
CA GLY A 64 26.79 -19.13 1.84
C GLY A 64 27.10 -19.02 3.34
N VAL A 65 27.12 -17.82 3.92
CA VAL A 65 27.39 -17.62 5.35
C VAL A 65 26.09 -17.57 6.14
N LYS A 66 25.90 -18.55 7.01
CA LYS A 66 24.70 -18.69 7.84
C LYS A 66 24.82 -17.92 9.15
N THR A 67 23.89 -17.01 9.38
CA THR A 67 23.77 -16.19 10.60
C THR A 67 22.46 -16.50 11.33
N GLN A 68 22.54 -16.71 12.66
CA GLN A 68 21.35 -16.93 13.49
C GLN A 68 20.53 -15.64 13.62
N THR A 69 19.23 -15.77 13.49
CA THR A 69 18.29 -14.64 13.61
C THR A 69 17.04 -15.02 14.41
N ARG A 70 16.23 -14.03 14.75
CA ARG A 70 14.91 -14.17 15.36
C ARG A 70 14.13 -12.87 15.22
N PHE A 71 12.84 -12.93 15.47
CA PHE A 71 12.07 -11.71 15.70
C PHE A 71 12.48 -11.06 17.03
N ARG A 72 12.69 -9.76 17.01
CA ARG A 72 13.01 -8.93 18.19
C ARG A 72 12.05 -7.78 18.28
N THR A 73 11.34 -7.66 19.38
CA THR A 73 10.47 -6.53 19.67
C THR A 73 11.32 -5.32 20.08
N ILE A 74 11.05 -4.17 19.47
CA ILE A 74 11.61 -2.86 19.87
C ILE A 74 10.67 -2.23 20.90
N VAL A 75 9.35 -2.19 20.60
CA VAL A 75 8.30 -1.57 21.44
C VAL A 75 6.96 -2.20 21.15
N LYS A 76 6.04 -2.14 22.12
CA LYS A 76 4.63 -2.52 21.99
C LYS A 76 3.73 -1.31 22.23
N SER A 77 2.54 -1.33 21.65
CA SER A 77 1.49 -0.37 22.02
C SER A 77 1.24 -0.40 23.54
N GLY A 78 1.20 0.79 24.15
CA GLY A 78 1.01 0.95 25.59
C GLY A 78 2.29 0.88 26.43
N ASP A 79 3.46 0.63 25.84
CA ASP A 79 4.73 0.71 26.57
C ASP A 79 5.01 2.15 27.00
N ARG A 80 5.57 2.31 28.21
CA ARG A 80 5.79 3.60 28.85
C ARG A 80 7.25 4.01 28.86
N PHE A 81 7.50 5.29 28.54
CA PHE A 81 8.83 5.90 28.55
C PHE A 81 8.74 7.26 29.28
N GLY A 82 8.95 7.25 30.61
CA GLY A 82 8.59 8.38 31.47
C GLY A 82 7.09 8.63 31.43
N ASP A 83 6.70 9.85 31.10
CA ASP A 83 5.28 10.25 31.00
C ASP A 83 4.65 9.89 29.64
N ASN A 84 5.45 9.50 28.66
CA ASN A 84 4.97 9.15 27.33
C ASN A 84 4.52 7.69 27.24
N ILE A 85 3.44 7.44 26.51
CA ILE A 85 2.90 6.11 26.24
C ILE A 85 2.86 5.93 24.72
N PHE A 86 3.54 4.90 24.20
CA PHE A 86 3.57 4.60 22.78
C PHE A 86 2.18 4.15 22.28
N GLY A 87 1.64 4.86 21.28
CA GLY A 87 0.30 4.62 20.73
C GLY A 87 -0.84 5.36 21.43
N LEU A 88 -0.56 6.21 22.44
CA LEU A 88 -1.58 7.07 23.06
C LEU A 88 -2.11 8.10 22.06
N ILE A 89 -3.43 8.26 22.00
CA ILE A 89 -4.09 9.18 21.10
C ILE A 89 -4.38 10.51 21.80
N TYR A 90 -4.11 11.62 21.11
CA TYR A 90 -4.28 12.97 21.64
C TYR A 90 -5.35 13.76 20.85
N ASP A 91 -6.01 14.70 21.53
CA ASP A 91 -6.86 15.71 20.90
C ASP A 91 -6.03 16.86 20.30
N LYS A 92 -6.68 17.81 19.63
CA LYS A 92 -6.03 18.96 18.98
C LYS A 92 -5.28 19.90 19.94
N ASN A 93 -5.50 19.79 21.24
CA ASN A 93 -4.86 20.60 22.28
C ASN A 93 -3.74 19.82 22.98
N GLY A 94 -3.38 18.62 22.49
CA GLY A 94 -2.37 17.76 23.08
C GLY A 94 -2.82 17.05 24.35
N LYS A 95 -4.12 16.99 24.63
CA LYS A 95 -4.67 16.25 25.77
C LYS A 95 -5.01 14.81 25.35
N ALA A 96 -4.66 13.83 26.18
CA ALA A 96 -5.00 12.44 25.94
C ALA A 96 -6.52 12.24 25.79
N ILE A 97 -6.92 11.56 24.73
CA ILE A 97 -8.33 11.18 24.54
C ILE A 97 -8.67 10.06 25.50
N VAL A 98 -9.82 10.18 26.16
CA VAL A 98 -10.31 9.24 27.16
C VAL A 98 -11.52 8.50 26.62
N ALA A 99 -11.55 7.18 26.77
CA ALA A 99 -12.68 6.33 26.44
C ALA A 99 -13.83 6.51 27.44
N LYS A 100 -15.02 5.97 27.13
CA LYS A 100 -16.21 6.09 27.97
C LYS A 100 -16.05 5.49 29.40
N ASP A 101 -15.15 4.53 29.55
CA ASP A 101 -14.83 3.88 30.82
C ASP A 101 -13.78 4.64 31.66
N GLY A 102 -13.32 5.80 31.18
CA GLY A 102 -12.31 6.63 31.86
C GLY A 102 -10.87 6.24 31.53
N SER A 103 -10.61 5.18 30.79
CA SER A 103 -9.27 4.80 30.36
C SER A 103 -8.76 5.71 29.23
N VAL A 104 -7.44 5.91 29.14
CA VAL A 104 -6.84 6.61 28.00
C VAL A 104 -6.90 5.75 26.74
N LYS A 105 -7.15 6.38 25.60
CA LYS A 105 -7.23 5.67 24.31
C LYS A 105 -5.82 5.38 23.77
N ILE A 106 -5.47 4.10 23.70
CA ILE A 106 -4.21 3.61 23.12
C ILE A 106 -4.56 2.84 21.84
N SER A 107 -3.94 3.20 20.72
CA SER A 107 -4.09 2.45 19.46
C SER A 107 -3.20 1.21 19.46
N HIS A 108 -3.73 0.11 18.95
CA HIS A 108 -3.03 -1.13 18.68
C HIS A 108 -2.85 -1.37 17.18
N SER A 109 -3.14 -0.36 16.36
CA SER A 109 -3.00 -0.39 14.90
C SER A 109 -1.73 0.34 14.43
N ASN A 110 -0.57 0.07 15.08
CA ASN A 110 0.70 0.53 14.51
C ASN A 110 0.88 -0.14 13.14
N ASP A 111 1.02 0.67 12.10
CA ASP A 111 1.14 0.16 10.74
C ASP A 111 2.59 0.22 10.24
N PHE A 112 3.15 1.39 10.03
CA PHE A 112 4.50 1.55 9.54
C PHE A 112 5.46 2.13 10.58
N SER A 113 6.70 1.62 10.57
CA SER A 113 7.79 2.14 11.40
C SER A 113 9.08 2.23 10.60
N SER A 114 9.58 3.45 10.38
CA SER A 114 10.85 3.71 9.72
C SER A 114 12.02 3.77 10.71
N LEU A 115 13.22 3.36 10.28
CA LEU A 115 14.47 3.64 10.99
C LEU A 115 15.22 4.75 10.24
N LEU A 116 15.53 5.84 10.93
CA LEU A 116 16.16 7.04 10.39
C LEU A 116 17.50 7.31 11.11
N PRO A 117 18.65 6.93 10.51
CA PRO A 117 19.94 7.38 10.99
C PRO A 117 20.11 8.89 10.77
N VAL A 118 20.33 9.67 11.83
CA VAL A 118 20.54 11.13 11.73
C VAL A 118 21.75 11.51 12.59
N GLY A 119 22.82 11.98 11.95
CA GLY A 119 24.09 12.22 12.63
C GLY A 119 24.64 10.95 13.28
N ASN A 120 24.83 10.96 14.57
CA ASN A 120 25.29 9.81 15.37
C ASN A 120 24.17 9.10 16.15
N LYS A 121 22.91 9.51 15.93
CA LYS A 121 21.72 8.94 16.55
C LYS A 121 20.94 8.09 15.56
N LEU A 122 20.08 7.24 16.09
CA LEU A 122 19.12 6.46 15.32
C LEU A 122 17.71 6.76 15.86
N PHE A 123 16.83 7.17 14.97
CA PHE A 123 15.42 7.41 15.30
C PHE A 123 14.52 6.38 14.62
N MET A 124 13.37 6.17 15.22
CA MET A 124 12.26 5.42 14.64
C MET A 124 11.04 6.33 14.62
N VAL A 125 10.42 6.50 13.45
CA VAL A 125 9.12 7.15 13.33
C VAL A 125 8.07 6.08 13.08
N SER A 126 7.01 6.08 13.89
CA SER A 126 5.93 5.09 13.83
C SER A 126 4.59 5.78 13.77
N HIS A 127 3.68 5.33 12.90
CA HIS A 127 2.32 5.83 12.83
C HIS A 127 1.28 4.74 13.10
N PHE A 128 0.09 5.17 13.49
CA PHE A 128 -1.01 4.29 13.92
C PHE A 128 -2.24 4.53 13.05
N GLU A 129 -2.69 3.49 12.37
CA GLU A 129 -3.83 3.46 11.45
C GLU A 129 -5.16 3.55 12.21
N THR A 130 -5.54 4.74 12.61
CA THR A 130 -6.79 5.02 13.32
C THR A 130 -7.22 6.48 13.08
N ALA A 131 -8.46 6.81 13.39
CA ALA A 131 -8.96 8.19 13.42
C ALA A 131 -9.54 8.51 14.81
N PRO A 132 -9.05 9.57 15.48
CA PRO A 132 -7.85 10.33 15.13
C PRO A 132 -6.61 9.46 15.24
N ALA A 133 -5.61 9.76 14.40
CA ALA A 133 -4.36 9.01 14.39
C ALA A 133 -3.31 9.60 15.33
N ALA A 134 -2.27 8.82 15.57
CA ALA A 134 -1.06 9.25 16.26
C ALA A 134 0.18 8.88 15.45
N MET A 135 1.22 9.69 15.59
CA MET A 135 2.54 9.40 15.07
C MET A 135 3.59 9.71 16.15
N TYR A 136 4.60 8.86 16.24
CA TYR A 136 5.63 8.94 17.28
C TYR A 136 7.02 8.98 16.68
N VAL A 137 7.90 9.81 17.26
CA VAL A 137 9.34 9.72 17.06
C VAL A 137 9.96 9.11 18.32
N SER A 138 10.80 8.08 18.13
CA SER A 138 11.51 7.37 19.20
C SER A 138 13.01 7.42 18.93
N GLU A 139 13.82 7.88 19.90
CA GLU A 139 15.27 7.71 19.85
C GLU A 139 15.62 6.27 20.25
N LEU A 140 16.45 5.61 19.48
CA LEU A 140 16.88 4.23 19.71
C LEU A 140 18.33 4.14 20.15
N ASN A 141 18.59 3.26 21.13
CA ASN A 141 19.91 2.76 21.44
C ASN A 141 20.20 1.53 20.57
N GLN A 142 21.26 1.59 19.77
CA GLN A 142 21.79 0.44 19.03
C GLN A 142 23.02 -0.12 19.74
N ASN A 143 22.99 -1.39 20.11
CA ASN A 143 24.17 -2.05 20.67
C ASN A 143 25.25 -2.19 19.58
N LYS A 144 26.38 -1.54 19.74
CA LYS A 144 27.48 -1.50 18.74
C LYS A 144 28.09 -2.88 18.43
N LYS A 145 27.98 -3.86 19.34
CA LYS A 145 28.53 -5.22 19.15
C LYS A 145 27.50 -6.19 18.55
N THR A 146 26.25 -6.07 18.94
CA THR A 146 25.22 -7.05 18.57
C THR A 146 24.18 -6.48 17.60
N GLY A 147 24.12 -5.17 17.37
CA GLY A 147 23.11 -4.51 16.55
C GLY A 147 21.71 -4.46 17.19
N GLU A 148 21.53 -4.93 18.43
CA GLU A 148 20.21 -4.94 19.09
C GLU A 148 19.70 -3.52 19.32
N LEU A 149 18.41 -3.28 18.93
CA LEU A 149 17.74 -1.99 19.06
C LEU A 149 16.84 -1.97 20.30
N LYS A 150 16.86 -0.85 21.03
CA LYS A 150 15.97 -0.58 22.18
C LYS A 150 15.56 0.88 22.19
N VAL A 151 14.30 1.16 22.51
CA VAL A 151 13.84 2.54 22.68
C VAL A 151 14.52 3.17 23.89
N LYS A 152 15.08 4.36 23.69
CA LYS A 152 15.62 5.24 24.74
C LYS A 152 14.55 6.20 25.24
N SER A 153 13.82 6.82 24.31
CA SER A 153 12.73 7.76 24.58
C SER A 153 11.75 7.75 23.41
N THR A 154 10.51 8.17 23.66
CA THR A 154 9.51 8.35 22.61
C THR A 154 8.69 9.61 22.90
N LYS A 155 8.25 10.31 21.86
CA LYS A 155 7.33 11.46 21.98
C LYS A 155 6.33 11.44 20.83
N ASN A 156 5.10 11.91 21.10
CA ASN A 156 4.10 12.14 20.07
C ASN A 156 4.54 13.27 19.13
N ILE A 157 4.22 13.14 17.86
CA ILE A 157 4.45 14.17 16.82
C ILE A 157 3.17 14.98 16.68
N ASP A 158 3.28 16.30 16.77
CA ASP A 158 2.16 17.22 16.65
C ASP A 158 1.80 17.52 15.21
N PHE A 159 0.58 17.15 14.81
CA PHE A 159 -0.02 17.48 13.51
C PHE A 159 -1.19 18.48 13.63
N SER A 160 -1.29 19.21 14.75
CA SER A 160 -2.41 20.16 15.00
C SER A 160 -2.51 21.26 13.93
N LYS A 161 -1.38 21.68 13.34
CA LYS A 161 -1.37 22.65 12.23
C LYS A 161 -2.08 22.15 10.95
N PHE A 162 -2.31 20.83 10.85
CA PHE A 162 -3.03 20.17 9.76
C PHE A 162 -4.38 19.60 10.21
N ASN A 163 -4.91 20.04 11.34
CA ASN A 163 -6.11 19.47 11.96
C ASN A 163 -6.01 17.98 12.31
N GLY A 164 -4.78 17.51 12.61
CA GLY A 164 -4.49 16.12 12.97
C GLY A 164 -4.18 15.21 11.78
N LEU A 165 -4.17 13.91 12.05
CA LEU A 165 -3.95 12.83 11.08
C LEU A 165 -5.17 11.91 11.00
N TRP A 166 -5.34 11.30 9.84
CA TRP A 166 -6.44 10.41 9.52
C TRP A 166 -5.93 9.08 8.97
N VAL A 167 -6.18 7.97 9.69
CA VAL A 167 -5.95 6.58 9.22
C VAL A 167 -4.65 6.44 8.39
N PRO A 168 -3.46 6.75 8.94
CA PRO A 168 -2.22 6.55 8.20
C PRO A 168 -1.91 5.07 8.11
N CYS A 169 -1.89 4.54 6.89
CA CYS A 169 -1.64 3.15 6.56
C CYS A 169 -0.14 2.89 6.28
N ALA A 170 0.22 2.30 5.16
CA ALA A 170 1.61 1.99 4.86
C ALA A 170 2.50 3.24 4.67
N GLY A 171 3.80 3.05 4.73
CA GLY A 171 4.77 4.12 4.54
C GLY A 171 6.08 3.68 3.91
N SER A 172 6.93 4.64 3.64
CA SER A 172 8.26 4.43 3.08
C SER A 172 9.29 5.39 3.68
N VAL A 173 10.56 5.13 3.41
CA VAL A 173 11.65 6.08 3.69
C VAL A 173 12.05 6.72 2.38
N THR A 174 12.09 8.04 2.36
CA THR A 174 12.53 8.77 1.17
C THR A 174 14.04 8.58 0.91
N PRO A 175 14.52 8.74 -0.32
CA PRO A 175 15.96 8.71 -0.59
C PRO A 175 16.77 9.76 0.19
N TRP A 176 16.14 10.80 0.72
CA TRP A 176 16.76 11.84 1.59
C TRP A 176 16.49 11.62 3.08
N ASN A 177 16.12 10.38 3.46
CA ASN A 177 16.04 9.93 4.85
C ASN A 177 14.96 10.61 5.69
N THR A 178 13.77 10.81 5.13
CA THR A 178 12.56 11.21 5.87
C THR A 178 11.55 10.08 5.91
N HIS A 179 10.66 10.09 6.90
CA HIS A 179 9.51 9.18 6.97
C HIS A 179 8.38 9.74 6.12
N LEU A 180 7.91 8.96 5.15
CA LEU A 180 6.77 9.28 4.30
C LEU A 180 5.63 8.33 4.66
N GLY A 181 4.55 8.87 5.20
CA GLY A 181 3.34 8.12 5.53
C GLY A 181 2.27 8.27 4.46
N SER A 182 1.05 7.93 4.80
CA SER A 182 -0.12 7.99 3.94
C SER A 182 -1.36 8.31 4.77
N GLU A 183 -2.43 8.82 4.17
CA GLU A 183 -3.75 8.89 4.79
C GLU A 183 -4.74 8.13 3.90
N GLU A 184 -5.30 7.05 4.45
CA GLU A 184 -6.20 6.14 3.77
C GLU A 184 -7.67 6.44 4.09
N TYR A 185 -8.61 5.84 3.35
CA TYR A 185 -10.07 5.96 3.55
C TYR A 185 -10.56 7.40 3.73
N GLU A 186 -10.09 8.32 2.90
CA GLU A 186 -10.41 9.74 2.97
C GLU A 186 -11.93 9.99 3.04
N PRO A 187 -12.40 10.97 3.84
CA PRO A 187 -13.82 11.30 3.90
C PRO A 187 -14.35 11.76 2.55
N ASP A 188 -15.51 11.24 2.11
CA ASP A 188 -16.16 11.71 0.87
C ASP A 188 -16.82 13.08 1.07
N ALA A 189 -16.19 14.13 0.54
CA ALA A 189 -16.72 15.49 0.64
C ALA A 189 -18.10 15.68 -0.01
N ALA A 190 -18.50 14.79 -0.95
CA ALA A 190 -19.83 14.82 -1.57
C ALA A 190 -20.94 14.28 -0.66
N SER A 191 -20.61 13.52 0.38
CA SER A 191 -21.56 12.88 1.30
C SER A 191 -21.88 13.71 2.55
N ILE A 192 -21.26 14.89 2.70
CA ILE A 192 -21.53 15.77 3.83
C ILE A 192 -22.92 16.38 3.71
N ALA A 193 -23.78 16.14 4.70
CA ALA A 193 -25.06 16.81 4.81
C ALA A 193 -24.89 18.31 5.11
N LYS A 194 -25.91 19.12 4.77
CA LYS A 194 -25.86 20.57 5.00
C LYS A 194 -25.66 20.98 6.48
N ASP A 195 -26.01 20.09 7.41
CA ASP A 195 -25.81 20.29 8.85
C ASP A 195 -24.40 19.86 9.34
N GLY A 196 -23.53 19.39 8.43
CA GLY A 196 -22.19 18.91 8.71
C GLY A 196 -22.16 17.48 9.24
N SER A 197 -23.28 16.75 9.23
CA SER A 197 -23.30 15.34 9.58
C SER A 197 -22.78 14.47 8.44
N PHE A 198 -22.28 13.29 8.79
CA PHE A 198 -21.80 12.27 7.85
C PHE A 198 -22.61 11.00 8.00
N ASP A 199 -23.02 10.42 6.90
CA ASP A 199 -23.62 9.10 6.90
C ASP A 199 -22.57 8.07 7.35
N ASP A 200 -22.79 7.52 8.56
CA ASP A 200 -22.28 6.24 9.10
C ASP A 200 -20.80 5.88 8.81
N ASN A 201 -19.94 6.88 8.68
CA ASN A 201 -18.50 6.64 8.62
C ASN A 201 -17.93 6.72 10.04
N GLU A 202 -17.49 5.61 10.55
CA GLU A 202 -17.05 5.43 11.91
C GLU A 202 -15.72 6.15 12.21
N HIS A 203 -14.78 6.15 11.27
CA HIS A 203 -13.54 6.94 11.36
C HIS A 203 -13.88 8.43 11.55
N TYR A 204 -14.90 8.90 10.84
CA TYR A 204 -15.37 10.27 10.96
C TYR A 204 -15.92 10.58 12.35
N ASN A 205 -16.78 9.70 12.87
CA ASN A 205 -17.34 9.86 14.20
C ASN A 205 -16.25 9.82 15.30
N ASN A 206 -15.27 8.96 15.12
CA ASN A 206 -14.13 8.87 16.04
C ASN A 206 -13.24 10.12 15.97
N MET A 207 -13.04 10.71 14.77
CA MET A 207 -12.28 11.95 14.60
C MET A 207 -12.93 13.13 15.35
N GLY A 208 -14.23 13.07 15.62
CA GLY A 208 -14.91 14.04 16.48
C GLY A 208 -14.27 14.21 17.85
N ALA A 209 -13.69 13.16 18.41
CA ALA A 209 -12.99 13.22 19.68
C ALA A 209 -11.74 14.14 19.63
N TYR A 210 -11.09 14.22 18.47
CA TYR A 210 -9.98 15.15 18.23
C TYR A 210 -10.42 16.62 18.37
N PHE A 211 -11.64 16.93 17.97
CA PHE A 211 -12.25 18.27 18.06
C PHE A 211 -13.12 18.46 19.31
N GLY A 212 -12.89 17.69 20.38
CA GLY A 212 -13.67 17.77 21.62
C GLY A 212 -15.15 17.43 21.46
N GLY A 213 -15.50 16.55 20.53
CA GLY A 213 -16.87 16.14 20.19
C GLY A 213 -17.56 17.00 19.12
N ASN A 214 -16.91 18.05 18.63
CA ASN A 214 -17.48 18.95 17.63
C ASN A 214 -17.15 18.49 16.20
N LEU A 215 -17.92 17.58 15.63
CA LEU A 215 -17.78 17.11 14.24
C LEU A 215 -17.87 18.23 13.19
N LYS A 216 -18.63 19.32 13.48
CA LYS A 216 -18.76 20.46 12.55
C LYS A 216 -17.47 21.26 12.36
N ALA A 217 -16.48 21.07 13.24
CA ALA A 217 -15.16 21.68 13.09
C ALA A 217 -14.27 20.94 12.06
N MET A 218 -14.65 19.74 11.66
CA MET A 218 -13.91 18.93 10.73
C MET A 218 -14.22 19.33 9.26
N ASN A 219 -13.17 19.51 8.47
CA ASN A 219 -13.26 19.63 7.02
C ASN A 219 -12.78 18.31 6.37
N PRO A 220 -13.59 17.62 5.54
CA PRO A 220 -13.19 16.37 4.90
C PRO A 220 -11.95 16.53 4.02
N TYR A 221 -11.74 17.70 3.45
CA TYR A 221 -10.57 17.98 2.61
C TYR A 221 -9.26 18.19 3.40
N ASP A 222 -9.28 18.20 4.74
CA ASP A 222 -8.07 18.23 5.56
C ASP A 222 -7.33 16.86 5.55
N TYR A 223 -7.97 15.79 5.06
CA TYR A 223 -7.49 14.40 5.14
C TYR A 223 -7.45 13.72 3.78
N GLY A 224 -6.67 12.64 3.69
CA GLY A 224 -6.41 11.88 2.46
C GLY A 224 -5.16 12.38 1.73
N TRP A 225 -4.14 12.75 2.47
CA TRP A 225 -2.88 13.31 1.96
C TRP A 225 -1.66 12.46 2.32
N ILE A 226 -0.50 12.83 1.80
CA ILE A 226 0.78 12.21 2.16
C ILE A 226 1.49 13.06 3.22
N PRO A 227 1.56 12.59 4.49
CA PRO A 227 2.36 13.23 5.53
C PRO A 227 3.84 12.85 5.39
N GLU A 228 4.73 13.82 5.56
CA GLU A 228 6.17 13.62 5.66
C GLU A 228 6.68 14.11 7.01
N VAL A 229 7.60 13.33 7.62
CA VAL A 229 8.27 13.71 8.87
C VAL A 229 9.77 13.72 8.64
N GLN A 230 10.37 14.87 8.84
CA GLN A 230 11.82 15.06 8.90
C GLN A 230 12.25 15.12 10.36
N VAL A 231 13.30 14.38 10.72
CA VAL A 231 13.88 14.36 12.06
C VAL A 231 15.29 14.95 12.00
N ASP A 232 15.59 15.88 12.89
CA ASP A 232 16.93 16.48 13.01
C ASP A 232 17.83 15.72 14.00
N SER A 233 19.08 16.18 14.18
CA SER A 233 20.06 15.55 15.07
C SER A 233 19.69 15.64 16.56
N ASP A 234 18.84 16.57 16.94
CA ASP A 234 18.37 16.73 18.33
C ASP A 234 17.11 15.90 18.61
N GLY A 235 16.50 15.37 17.55
CA GLY A 235 15.27 14.58 17.56
C GLY A 235 14.03 15.48 17.51
N ASP A 236 14.20 16.74 17.10
CA ASP A 236 13.08 17.59 16.78
C ASP A 236 12.55 17.24 15.39
N VAL A 237 11.26 17.48 15.17
CA VAL A 237 10.58 17.05 13.97
C VAL A 237 9.97 18.23 13.23
N GLU A 238 10.11 18.21 11.91
CA GLU A 238 9.32 19.04 11.02
C GLU A 238 8.34 18.14 10.25
N VAL A 239 7.08 18.60 10.14
CA VAL A 239 6.01 17.81 9.52
C VAL A 239 5.37 18.57 8.36
N PHE A 240 5.01 17.81 7.31
CA PHE A 240 4.39 18.34 6.10
C PHE A 240 3.18 17.48 5.74
N LYS A 241 2.23 18.04 4.98
CA LYS A 241 1.26 17.31 4.16
C LYS A 241 1.40 17.77 2.72
N HIS A 242 1.60 16.83 1.80
CA HIS A 242 1.84 17.12 0.39
C HIS A 242 0.53 17.12 -0.41
N TYR A 243 -0.11 18.28 -0.47
CA TYR A 243 -1.35 18.49 -1.22
C TYR A 243 -1.18 18.39 -2.73
N SER A 244 0.01 18.71 -3.24
CA SER A 244 0.39 18.63 -4.66
C SER A 244 0.24 17.22 -5.25
N MET A 245 0.33 16.17 -4.43
CA MET A 245 0.26 14.78 -4.85
C MET A 245 -1.16 14.23 -5.02
N GLY A 246 -2.19 15.05 -4.74
CA GLY A 246 -3.60 14.65 -4.88
C GLY A 246 -4.15 13.96 -3.64
N ARG A 247 -5.48 13.90 -3.57
CA ARG A 247 -6.26 13.38 -2.43
C ARG A 247 -7.05 12.14 -2.84
N PHE A 248 -6.80 11.03 -2.16
CA PHE A 248 -7.48 9.74 -2.30
C PHE A 248 -7.09 8.83 -1.11
N ALA A 249 -7.55 7.57 -1.06
CA ALA A 249 -7.14 6.62 -0.02
C ALA A 249 -5.70 6.15 -0.27
N HIS A 250 -4.74 6.99 0.15
CA HIS A 250 -3.35 6.64 0.00
C HIS A 250 -2.99 5.43 0.86
N GLU A 251 -2.63 4.34 0.18
CA GLU A 251 -2.01 3.21 0.84
C GLU A 251 -0.53 3.46 1.07
N LEU A 252 0.19 3.83 0.01
CA LEU A 252 1.63 4.07 0.08
C LEU A 252 2.08 5.09 -0.97
N ALA A 253 3.03 5.93 -0.58
CA ALA A 253 3.82 6.77 -1.47
C ALA A 253 5.25 6.23 -1.53
N TYR A 254 5.75 5.90 -2.73
CA TYR A 254 7.10 5.39 -2.95
C TYR A 254 7.89 6.32 -3.85
N VAL A 255 8.93 6.95 -3.28
CA VAL A 255 9.82 7.84 -4.03
C VAL A 255 10.87 7.03 -4.78
N MET A 256 10.96 7.27 -6.09
CA MET A 256 11.92 6.59 -6.97
C MET A 256 13.34 7.16 -6.79
N PRO A 257 14.39 6.44 -7.24
CA PRO A 257 15.79 6.86 -7.04
C PRO A 257 16.18 8.19 -7.71
N ASP A 258 15.33 8.77 -8.57
CA ASP A 258 15.56 10.12 -9.12
C ASP A 258 15.22 11.25 -8.14
N GLU A 259 14.72 10.91 -6.95
CA GLU A 259 14.37 11.81 -5.86
C GLU A 259 13.22 12.79 -6.19
N LYS A 260 12.42 12.50 -7.21
CA LYS A 260 11.32 13.36 -7.65
C LYS A 260 10.10 12.63 -8.23
N THR A 261 10.26 11.40 -8.68
CA THR A 261 9.13 10.59 -9.15
C THR A 261 8.55 9.79 -7.99
N VAL A 262 7.26 9.91 -7.74
CA VAL A 262 6.56 9.21 -6.65
C VAL A 262 5.44 8.37 -7.24
N TYR A 263 5.41 7.09 -6.95
CA TYR A 263 4.26 6.23 -7.20
C TYR A 263 3.37 6.20 -5.97
N LEU A 264 2.06 6.27 -6.21
CA LEU A 264 1.03 6.37 -5.18
C LEU A 264 0.01 5.27 -5.44
N SER A 265 -0.10 4.33 -4.50
CA SER A 265 -1.16 3.32 -4.51
C SER A 265 -2.41 3.85 -3.81
N ASP A 266 -3.57 3.42 -4.31
CA ASP A 266 -4.88 3.87 -3.89
C ASP A 266 -5.69 2.65 -3.44
N ASP A 267 -5.98 2.52 -2.15
CA ASP A 267 -6.78 1.41 -1.65
C ASP A 267 -8.27 1.65 -1.81
N GLY A 268 -9.01 0.56 -1.93
CA GLY A 268 -10.45 0.58 -2.07
C GLY A 268 -10.99 -0.25 -3.22
N THR A 269 -12.09 0.19 -3.79
CA THR A 269 -12.77 -0.43 -4.93
C THR A 269 -13.07 0.65 -5.97
N ASN A 270 -12.74 0.42 -7.22
CA ASN A 270 -12.82 1.40 -8.28
C ASN A 270 -11.93 2.62 -8.00
N VAL A 271 -10.66 2.34 -7.83
CA VAL A 271 -9.58 3.27 -7.49
C VAL A 271 -8.57 3.39 -8.62
N GLY A 272 -7.61 4.32 -8.52
CA GLY A 272 -6.61 4.63 -9.54
C GLY A 272 -5.19 4.26 -9.10
N LEU A 273 -4.26 4.09 -10.05
CA LEU A 273 -2.82 4.08 -9.81
C LEU A 273 -2.27 5.44 -10.24
N PHE A 274 -1.58 6.11 -9.34
CA PHE A 274 -1.09 7.47 -9.59
C PHE A 274 0.44 7.53 -9.63
N MET A 275 0.95 8.54 -10.33
CA MET A 275 2.36 8.90 -10.38
C MET A 275 2.47 10.42 -10.31
N PHE A 276 3.19 10.91 -9.31
CA PHE A 276 3.54 12.32 -9.19
C PHE A 276 4.98 12.52 -9.66
N VAL A 277 5.23 13.60 -10.40
CA VAL A 277 6.58 14.00 -10.80
C VAL A 277 6.82 15.40 -10.31
N ALA A 278 7.65 15.53 -9.29
CA ALA A 278 8.05 16.83 -8.73
C ALA A 278 8.84 17.66 -9.74
N ASP A 279 8.77 18.97 -9.62
CA ASP A 279 9.55 19.90 -10.44
C ASP A 279 11.04 19.76 -10.12
N GLU A 280 11.37 19.74 -8.83
CA GLU A 280 12.72 19.64 -8.32
C GLU A 280 12.92 18.38 -7.47
N LYS A 281 14.17 17.95 -7.34
CA LYS A 281 14.53 16.84 -6.47
C LYS A 281 14.32 17.19 -5.00
N ARG A 282 13.79 16.23 -4.23
CA ARG A 282 13.56 16.35 -2.76
C ARG A 282 12.56 17.45 -2.37
N ASP A 283 11.81 17.98 -3.34
CA ASP A 283 10.76 18.96 -3.11
C ASP A 283 9.43 18.41 -3.65
N LEU A 284 8.63 17.83 -2.76
CA LEU A 284 7.31 17.29 -3.09
C LEU A 284 6.18 18.32 -3.02
N SER A 285 6.52 19.60 -2.82
CA SER A 285 5.54 20.68 -2.67
C SER A 285 4.89 21.12 -3.99
N ARG A 286 5.46 20.74 -5.14
CA ARG A 286 4.98 21.15 -6.46
C ARG A 286 5.37 20.13 -7.55
N GLY A 287 4.48 19.94 -8.51
CA GLY A 287 4.72 19.00 -9.60
C GLY A 287 3.46 18.63 -10.37
N THR A 288 3.62 17.68 -11.30
CA THR A 288 2.56 17.19 -12.15
C THR A 288 2.08 15.83 -11.66
N LEU A 289 0.76 15.69 -11.50
CA LEU A 289 0.11 14.43 -11.15
C LEU A 289 -0.36 13.72 -12.42
N TYR A 290 -0.12 12.43 -12.49
CA TYR A 290 -0.56 11.53 -13.54
C TYR A 290 -1.32 10.35 -12.95
N THR A 291 -2.19 9.74 -13.76
CA THR A 291 -2.91 8.52 -13.40
C THR A 291 -2.85 7.51 -14.54
N ALA A 292 -2.88 6.22 -14.18
CA ALA A 292 -2.72 5.14 -15.14
C ALA A 292 -3.98 4.91 -15.99
N LYS A 293 -3.78 4.60 -17.26
CA LYS A 293 -4.75 3.99 -18.17
C LYS A 293 -4.28 2.58 -18.48
N TRP A 294 -5.10 1.59 -18.13
CA TRP A 294 -4.86 0.18 -18.39
C TRP A 294 -5.32 -0.19 -19.80
N GLU A 295 -4.41 -0.60 -20.65
CA GLU A 295 -4.72 -1.15 -21.98
C GLU A 295 -4.49 -2.66 -21.96
N GLN A 296 -5.53 -3.43 -21.72
CA GLN A 296 -5.43 -4.86 -21.47
C GLN A 296 -4.89 -5.65 -22.66
N ARG A 297 -3.90 -6.49 -22.43
CA ARG A 297 -3.30 -7.40 -23.42
C ARG A 297 -3.60 -8.87 -23.17
N ALA A 298 -3.79 -9.25 -21.89
CA ALA A 298 -4.11 -10.63 -21.50
C ALA A 298 -4.92 -10.67 -20.21
N LYS A 299 -5.73 -11.74 -20.04
CA LYS A 299 -6.60 -11.96 -18.86
C LYS A 299 -6.04 -12.98 -17.87
N ARG A 300 -5.11 -13.84 -18.28
CA ARG A 300 -4.58 -14.95 -17.47
C ARG A 300 -3.50 -14.49 -16.50
N ARG A 301 -3.31 -15.25 -15.40
CA ARG A 301 -2.24 -15.05 -14.39
C ARG A 301 -2.21 -13.64 -13.80
N GLY A 302 -3.34 -13.12 -13.36
CA GLY A 302 -3.46 -11.76 -12.84
C GLY A 302 -3.53 -10.67 -13.90
N GLY A 303 -3.48 -11.03 -15.21
CA GLY A 303 -3.56 -10.09 -16.32
C GLY A 303 -2.23 -9.51 -16.77
N ARG A 304 -2.29 -8.85 -17.92
CA ARG A 304 -1.20 -8.05 -18.49
C ARG A 304 -1.78 -6.88 -19.26
N ALA A 305 -1.17 -5.71 -19.15
CA ALA A 305 -1.55 -4.51 -19.88
C ALA A 305 -0.33 -3.66 -20.25
N ASP A 306 -0.49 -2.85 -21.29
CA ASP A 306 0.31 -1.66 -21.46
C ASP A 306 -0.27 -0.57 -20.58
N ILE A 307 0.59 0.25 -19.98
CA ILE A 307 0.20 1.37 -19.13
C ILE A 307 0.48 2.68 -19.87
N LYS A 308 -0.56 3.50 -20.01
CA LYS A 308 -0.47 4.88 -20.46
C LYS A 308 -0.72 5.80 -19.28
N TRP A 309 -0.18 7.00 -19.36
CA TRP A 309 -0.33 7.99 -18.28
C TRP A 309 -1.18 9.15 -18.75
N VAL A 310 -2.27 9.40 -18.04
CA VAL A 310 -3.15 10.55 -18.23
C VAL A 310 -2.68 11.66 -17.31
N SER A 311 -2.35 12.84 -17.87
CA SER A 311 -1.96 14.00 -17.07
C SER A 311 -3.18 14.63 -16.40
N LEU A 312 -3.11 14.83 -15.09
CA LEU A 312 -4.10 15.58 -14.31
C LEU A 312 -3.71 17.05 -14.12
N GLY A 313 -2.55 17.44 -14.65
CA GLY A 313 -2.04 18.80 -14.59
C GLY A 313 -1.03 19.04 -13.46
N HIS A 314 -0.41 20.22 -13.49
CA HIS A 314 0.52 20.72 -12.49
C HIS A 314 -0.23 21.43 -11.36
N SER A 315 0.29 21.35 -10.13
CA SER A 315 -0.18 22.16 -8.99
C SER A 315 0.89 22.25 -7.90
N THR A 316 0.64 23.11 -6.91
CA THR A 316 1.50 23.31 -5.75
C THR A 316 0.76 23.10 -4.44
N ASN A 317 1.49 22.82 -3.35
CA ASN A 317 0.90 22.79 -2.02
C ASN A 317 0.20 24.10 -1.66
N ASP A 318 0.79 25.24 -2.04
CA ASP A 318 0.24 26.57 -1.73
C ASP A 318 -1.11 26.80 -2.41
N THR A 319 -1.23 26.46 -3.71
CA THR A 319 -2.49 26.59 -4.45
C THR A 319 -3.62 25.79 -3.78
N ILE A 320 -3.31 24.56 -3.37
CA ILE A 320 -4.32 23.69 -2.75
C ILE A 320 -4.61 24.12 -1.31
N LYS A 321 -3.58 24.53 -0.57
CA LYS A 321 -3.77 25.10 0.79
C LYS A 321 -4.66 26.33 0.77
N GLU A 322 -4.51 27.20 -0.22
CA GLU A 322 -5.38 28.37 -0.39
C GLU A 322 -6.85 27.95 -0.62
N ALA A 323 -7.09 26.89 -1.41
CA ALA A 323 -8.43 26.36 -1.62
C ALA A 323 -9.02 25.77 -0.31
N LEU A 324 -8.20 25.06 0.49
CA LEU A 324 -8.60 24.55 1.81
C LEU A 324 -8.95 25.69 2.78
N ASP A 325 -8.16 26.75 2.80
CA ASP A 325 -8.37 27.93 3.66
C ASP A 325 -9.65 28.69 3.28
N LYS A 326 -9.98 28.71 1.99
CA LYS A 326 -11.25 29.24 1.45
C LYS A 326 -12.43 28.29 1.68
N LYS A 327 -12.19 27.10 2.26
CA LYS A 327 -13.22 26.07 2.52
C LYS A 327 -13.99 25.68 1.25
N VAL A 328 -13.27 25.50 0.14
CA VAL A 328 -13.86 25.00 -1.11
C VAL A 328 -14.61 23.71 -0.83
N ALA A 329 -15.86 23.62 -1.27
CA ALA A 329 -16.70 22.45 -1.09
C ALA A 329 -16.85 21.66 -2.42
N PHE A 330 -17.29 20.41 -2.33
CA PHE A 330 -17.52 19.55 -3.50
C PHE A 330 -18.37 20.24 -4.58
N ASN A 331 -19.44 20.91 -4.16
CA ASN A 331 -20.35 21.61 -5.07
C ASN A 331 -19.75 22.89 -5.68
N ASP A 332 -18.62 23.38 -5.18
CA ASP A 332 -17.86 24.48 -5.83
C ASP A 332 -17.03 23.95 -7.00
N ILE A 333 -16.59 22.69 -6.91
CA ILE A 333 -15.77 22.01 -7.91
C ILE A 333 -16.61 21.42 -9.03
N PHE A 334 -17.71 20.71 -8.69
CA PHE A 334 -18.52 19.97 -9.67
C PHE A 334 -19.96 20.44 -9.75
N LYS A 335 -20.54 20.28 -10.94
CA LYS A 335 -21.96 20.08 -11.13
C LYS A 335 -22.22 18.57 -11.18
N LYS A 336 -23.22 18.10 -10.45
CA LYS A 336 -23.61 16.69 -10.35
C LYS A 336 -25.04 16.48 -10.80
N MET A 337 -25.31 15.37 -11.47
CA MET A 337 -26.65 14.90 -11.81
C MET A 337 -26.77 13.39 -11.62
N SER A 338 -28.00 12.89 -11.62
CA SER A 338 -28.27 11.45 -11.48
C SER A 338 -27.82 10.68 -12.72
N VAL A 339 -27.24 9.51 -12.49
CA VAL A 339 -26.89 8.52 -13.53
C VAL A 339 -28.16 7.77 -13.94
N LYS A 340 -28.36 7.55 -15.24
CA LYS A 340 -29.43 6.68 -15.74
C LYS A 340 -29.14 5.21 -15.42
N LYS A 341 -30.16 4.36 -15.53
CA LYS A 341 -30.04 2.91 -15.29
C LYS A 341 -29.02 2.22 -16.20
N ASP A 342 -28.81 2.75 -17.39
CA ASP A 342 -27.82 2.28 -18.37
C ASP A 342 -26.38 2.82 -18.13
N GLY A 343 -26.20 3.63 -17.09
CA GLY A 343 -24.91 4.22 -16.77
C GLY A 343 -24.62 5.54 -17.49
N THR A 344 -25.50 6.04 -18.34
CA THR A 344 -25.25 7.27 -19.11
C THR A 344 -25.76 8.51 -18.37
N CYS A 345 -25.27 9.69 -18.79
CA CYS A 345 -25.74 10.98 -18.34
C CYS A 345 -26.84 11.52 -19.26
N SER A 346 -27.84 12.23 -18.69
CA SER A 346 -28.95 12.80 -19.50
C SER A 346 -28.48 14.00 -20.34
N VAL A 347 -27.41 14.66 -19.94
CA VAL A 347 -26.89 15.86 -20.61
C VAL A 347 -25.47 15.57 -21.12
N PRO A 348 -25.18 15.75 -22.42
CA PRO A 348 -23.87 15.38 -23.03
C PRO A 348 -22.65 16.07 -22.44
N SER A 349 -22.81 17.24 -21.80
CA SER A 349 -21.71 17.97 -21.16
C SER A 349 -21.29 17.41 -19.81
N PHE A 350 -21.96 16.36 -19.31
CA PHE A 350 -21.58 15.63 -18.11
C PHE A 350 -20.87 14.33 -18.50
N THR A 351 -19.85 13.98 -17.77
CA THR A 351 -19.15 12.70 -17.92
C THR A 351 -19.70 11.70 -16.91
N SER A 352 -20.03 10.52 -17.40
CA SER A 352 -20.37 9.38 -16.55
C SER A 352 -19.08 8.73 -16.05
N VAL A 353 -18.94 8.58 -14.74
CA VAL A 353 -17.76 8.00 -14.08
C VAL A 353 -18.20 6.97 -13.06
N ASN A 354 -17.32 6.01 -12.75
CA ASN A 354 -17.50 5.08 -11.62
C ASN A 354 -16.22 5.01 -10.81
N THR A 355 -16.30 5.41 -9.55
CA THR A 355 -15.20 5.41 -8.61
C THR A 355 -15.61 4.68 -7.33
N THR A 356 -14.82 4.76 -6.27
CA THR A 356 -15.17 4.20 -4.95
C THR A 356 -16.51 4.73 -4.44
N ASN A 357 -16.90 5.92 -4.86
CA ASN A 357 -18.20 6.56 -4.53
C ASN A 357 -19.37 6.07 -5.41
N GLY A 358 -19.11 5.10 -6.30
CA GLY A 358 -20.10 4.55 -7.24
C GLY A 358 -20.21 5.36 -8.53
N ALA A 359 -21.28 5.11 -9.28
CA ALA A 359 -21.54 5.77 -10.56
C ALA A 359 -22.07 7.19 -10.36
N GLU A 360 -21.44 8.16 -11.01
CA GLU A 360 -21.80 9.58 -10.93
C GLU A 360 -21.78 10.22 -12.32
N CYS A 361 -22.64 11.20 -12.55
CA CYS A 361 -22.58 12.11 -13.69
C CYS A 361 -22.05 13.46 -13.23
N LEU A 362 -20.84 13.79 -13.65
CA LEU A 362 -20.11 14.97 -13.16
C LEU A 362 -19.68 15.88 -14.32
N LYS A 363 -19.65 17.17 -14.02
CA LYS A 363 -19.05 18.19 -14.87
C LYS A 363 -18.20 19.11 -14.00
N VAL A 364 -16.92 19.25 -14.31
CA VAL A 364 -16.04 20.23 -13.66
C VAL A 364 -16.56 21.62 -13.97
N LYS A 365 -16.64 22.49 -12.98
CA LYS A 365 -16.99 23.90 -13.16
C LYS A 365 -15.79 24.67 -13.78
N ASP A 366 -16.11 25.71 -14.53
CA ASP A 366 -15.10 26.51 -15.22
C ASP A 366 -14.05 27.06 -14.23
N GLY A 367 -12.77 26.87 -14.55
CA GLY A 367 -11.64 27.29 -13.72
C GLY A 367 -11.31 26.39 -12.54
N MET A 368 -12.04 25.27 -12.34
CA MET A 368 -11.84 24.36 -11.20
C MET A 368 -11.00 23.11 -11.53
N ASP A 369 -10.44 23.00 -12.73
CA ASP A 369 -9.68 21.80 -13.14
C ASP A 369 -8.50 21.49 -12.24
N GLU A 370 -7.70 22.51 -11.86
CA GLU A 370 -6.55 22.34 -10.98
C GLU A 370 -6.99 21.87 -9.58
N ILE A 371 -8.00 22.49 -9.01
CA ILE A 371 -8.54 22.14 -7.69
C ILE A 371 -9.17 20.74 -7.72
N ALA A 372 -9.96 20.42 -8.75
CA ALA A 372 -10.55 19.09 -8.96
C ALA A 372 -9.45 18.01 -9.03
N SER A 373 -8.34 18.29 -9.71
CA SER A 373 -7.23 17.34 -9.88
C SER A 373 -6.57 16.94 -8.56
N ARG A 374 -6.71 17.74 -7.52
CA ARG A 374 -6.07 17.51 -6.22
C ARG A 374 -7.05 17.21 -5.09
N LEU A 375 -8.17 17.92 -4.97
CA LEU A 375 -9.17 17.66 -3.93
C LEU A 375 -10.02 16.42 -4.23
N GLU A 376 -10.23 16.12 -5.52
CA GLU A 376 -11.11 15.03 -6.01
C GLU A 376 -10.41 14.20 -7.09
N SER A 377 -9.19 13.78 -6.81
CA SER A 377 -8.27 13.20 -7.80
C SER A 377 -8.85 11.99 -8.53
N ARG A 378 -9.55 11.05 -7.85
CA ARG A 378 -10.19 9.89 -8.50
C ARG A 378 -11.30 10.30 -9.45
N ARG A 379 -12.23 11.18 -9.02
CA ARG A 379 -13.32 11.67 -9.86
C ARG A 379 -12.80 12.41 -11.09
N TYR A 380 -11.79 13.25 -10.87
CA TYR A 380 -11.15 13.99 -11.98
C TYR A 380 -10.39 13.05 -12.92
N ALA A 381 -9.67 12.04 -12.40
CA ALA A 381 -9.00 11.01 -13.20
C ALA A 381 -10.00 10.26 -14.10
N ALA A 382 -11.14 9.85 -13.54
CA ALA A 382 -12.20 9.20 -14.30
C ALA A 382 -12.78 10.11 -15.40
N ILE A 383 -13.02 11.39 -15.11
CA ILE A 383 -13.45 12.40 -16.10
C ILE A 383 -12.43 12.55 -17.23
N LYS A 384 -11.12 12.47 -16.92
CA LYS A 384 -10.04 12.55 -17.91
C LYS A 384 -9.82 11.23 -18.66
N GLY A 385 -10.62 10.19 -18.40
CA GLY A 385 -10.60 8.91 -19.11
C GLY A 385 -9.54 7.91 -18.63
N ALA A 386 -8.98 8.12 -17.45
CA ALA A 386 -8.09 7.16 -16.80
C ALA A 386 -8.85 5.92 -16.33
N THR A 387 -8.13 4.86 -15.98
CA THR A 387 -8.72 3.65 -15.40
C THR A 387 -8.92 3.83 -13.90
N THR A 388 -10.17 3.81 -13.47
CA THR A 388 -10.58 3.81 -12.06
C THR A 388 -11.33 2.52 -11.72
N GLU A 389 -10.73 1.37 -12.07
CA GLU A 389 -11.30 0.03 -11.87
C GLU A 389 -10.42 -0.85 -10.99
N PHE A 390 -9.23 -0.37 -10.63
CA PHE A 390 -8.33 -1.09 -9.75
C PHE A 390 -8.97 -1.33 -8.38
N ARG A 391 -8.42 -2.30 -7.67
CA ARG A 391 -8.93 -2.67 -6.36
C ARG A 391 -7.80 -3.08 -5.43
N LYS A 392 -7.84 -2.55 -4.18
CA LYS A 392 -6.95 -2.96 -3.11
C LYS A 392 -5.50 -2.94 -3.58
N MET A 393 -5.02 -1.77 -3.99
CA MET A 393 -3.61 -1.54 -4.31
C MET A 393 -2.88 -1.13 -3.04
N GLU A 394 -1.95 -1.95 -2.66
CA GLU A 394 -1.23 -1.92 -1.40
C GLU A 394 0.23 -1.48 -1.62
N GLY A 395 1.17 -2.18 -1.02
CA GLY A 395 2.59 -1.88 -1.00
C GLY A 395 3.28 -1.81 -2.37
N ILE A 396 4.24 -0.91 -2.47
CA ILE A 396 5.12 -0.69 -3.65
C ILE A 396 6.57 -0.85 -3.23
N THR A 397 7.38 -1.48 -4.09
CA THR A 397 8.84 -1.50 -3.95
C THR A 397 9.50 -1.55 -5.33
N PHE A 398 10.78 -1.20 -5.39
CA PHE A 398 11.48 -1.07 -6.66
C PHE A 398 12.81 -1.85 -6.69
N ASN A 399 13.04 -2.60 -7.75
CA ASN A 399 14.30 -3.25 -8.08
C ASN A 399 15.07 -2.34 -9.05
N GLU A 400 16.04 -1.60 -8.51
CA GLU A 400 16.81 -0.63 -9.29
C GLU A 400 17.60 -1.30 -10.42
N LYS A 401 18.21 -2.44 -10.15
CA LYS A 401 19.09 -3.12 -11.10
C LYS A 401 18.35 -3.63 -12.32
N ASP A 402 17.15 -4.16 -12.14
CA ASP A 402 16.32 -4.67 -13.23
C ASP A 402 15.33 -3.62 -13.77
N ASN A 403 15.21 -2.48 -13.10
CA ASN A 403 14.27 -1.41 -13.44
C ASN A 403 12.83 -1.91 -13.50
N ILE A 404 12.43 -2.64 -12.45
CA ILE A 404 11.09 -3.22 -12.27
C ILE A 404 10.53 -2.75 -10.93
N MET A 405 9.34 -2.16 -10.95
CA MET A 405 8.57 -1.89 -9.75
C MET A 405 7.65 -3.08 -9.46
N TYR A 406 7.50 -3.42 -8.18
CA TYR A 406 6.52 -4.40 -7.70
C TYR A 406 5.42 -3.69 -6.95
N LEU A 407 4.18 -4.14 -7.16
CA LEU A 407 2.97 -3.60 -6.55
C LEU A 407 2.08 -4.75 -6.11
N ALA A 408 1.64 -4.70 -4.85
CA ALA A 408 0.69 -5.66 -4.32
C ALA A 408 -0.75 -5.23 -4.59
N MET A 409 -1.61 -6.21 -4.87
CA MET A 409 -3.07 -6.06 -4.83
C MET A 409 -3.62 -7.19 -3.97
N SER A 410 -4.19 -6.86 -2.82
CA SER A 410 -4.64 -7.88 -1.88
C SER A 410 -5.89 -8.63 -2.38
N SER A 411 -6.57 -8.12 -3.41
CA SER A 411 -7.71 -8.81 -4.01
C SER A 411 -7.98 -8.34 -5.45
N ILE A 412 -8.23 -9.29 -6.34
CA ILE A 412 -8.73 -9.03 -7.70
C ILE A 412 -10.23 -9.30 -7.72
N GLY A 413 -11.03 -8.31 -8.10
CA GLY A 413 -12.48 -8.46 -8.15
C GLY A 413 -13.24 -7.15 -8.35
N LYS A 414 -14.56 -7.21 -8.37
CA LYS A 414 -15.46 -6.06 -8.55
C LYS A 414 -15.15 -5.31 -9.86
N GLY A 415 -14.76 -4.03 -9.86
CA GLY A 415 -14.42 -3.27 -11.06
C GLY A 415 -13.30 -3.86 -11.92
N MET A 416 -12.46 -4.74 -11.36
CA MET A 416 -11.48 -5.50 -12.15
C MET A 416 -12.07 -6.74 -12.84
N GLU A 417 -13.34 -7.11 -12.59
CA GLU A 417 -14.05 -8.18 -13.27
C GLU A 417 -14.93 -7.56 -14.37
N ASP A 418 -15.06 -8.21 -15.51
CA ASP A 418 -15.89 -7.80 -16.64
C ASP A 418 -17.39 -7.91 -16.30
N ASN A 419 -18.03 -6.83 -15.83
CA ASN A 419 -19.43 -6.77 -15.40
C ASN A 419 -19.81 -7.91 -14.44
N LYS A 420 -18.92 -8.22 -13.47
CA LYS A 420 -19.10 -9.32 -12.52
C LYS A 420 -18.72 -8.91 -11.10
N LYS A 421 -19.18 -9.73 -10.16
CA LYS A 421 -18.75 -9.72 -8.77
C LYS A 421 -18.59 -11.15 -8.29
N LYS A 422 -17.38 -11.53 -7.92
CA LYS A 422 -17.02 -12.93 -7.54
C LYS A 422 -17.41 -13.94 -8.63
N GLY A 423 -17.15 -13.59 -9.90
CA GLY A 423 -17.45 -14.42 -11.07
C GLY A 423 -18.92 -14.46 -11.50
N LYS A 424 -19.84 -13.82 -10.80
CA LYS A 424 -21.28 -13.76 -11.12
C LYS A 424 -21.64 -12.42 -11.77
N ALA A 425 -22.58 -12.43 -12.74
CA ALA A 425 -23.07 -11.23 -13.42
C ALA A 425 -23.49 -10.14 -12.41
N ASN A 426 -22.88 -8.97 -12.50
CA ASN A 426 -23.12 -7.81 -11.68
C ASN A 426 -22.39 -6.61 -12.27
N ASN A 427 -23.10 -5.61 -12.77
CA ASN A 427 -22.53 -4.43 -13.40
C ASN A 427 -22.35 -3.23 -12.46
N LYS A 428 -22.63 -3.37 -11.17
CA LYS A 428 -22.60 -2.25 -10.21
C LYS A 428 -21.27 -1.47 -10.25
N TYR A 429 -20.18 -2.17 -10.50
CA TYR A 429 -18.82 -1.64 -10.43
C TYR A 429 -18.29 -1.14 -11.77
N ASP A 430 -19.01 -1.41 -12.88
CA ASP A 430 -18.62 -1.03 -14.23
C ASP A 430 -19.60 -0.04 -14.86
N ILE A 431 -20.82 0.04 -14.31
CA ILE A 431 -21.85 0.95 -14.84
C ILE A 431 -21.43 2.42 -14.63
N GLY A 432 -21.48 3.22 -15.69
CA GLY A 432 -21.14 4.64 -15.63
C GLY A 432 -19.65 4.96 -15.76
N GLY A 433 -18.76 3.96 -15.81
CA GLY A 433 -17.32 4.11 -16.00
C GLY A 433 -16.83 3.46 -17.28
N ASN A 434 -15.51 3.36 -17.39
CA ASN A 434 -14.85 2.51 -18.38
C ASN A 434 -14.99 1.03 -17.96
N ASN A 435 -14.66 0.10 -18.87
CA ASN A 435 -14.48 -1.32 -18.57
C ASN A 435 -13.14 -1.75 -19.17
N ASP A 436 -12.07 -1.16 -18.67
CA ASP A 436 -10.70 -1.35 -19.16
C ASP A 436 -10.11 -2.67 -18.63
N ILE A 437 -10.45 -3.04 -17.39
CA ILE A 437 -9.92 -4.22 -16.69
C ILE A 437 -10.94 -5.35 -16.73
N GLN A 438 -10.55 -6.49 -17.28
CA GLN A 438 -11.41 -7.66 -17.41
C GLN A 438 -10.68 -8.92 -16.95
N LEU A 439 -10.49 -9.05 -15.64
CA LEU A 439 -9.75 -10.15 -15.02
C LEU A 439 -10.68 -11.14 -14.33
N SER A 440 -10.18 -12.34 -14.07
CA SER A 440 -10.89 -13.33 -13.26
C SER A 440 -10.76 -12.99 -11.77
N TYR A 441 -11.86 -13.20 -11.02
CA TYR A 441 -11.88 -13.02 -9.58
C TYR A 441 -10.81 -13.88 -8.88
N ASN A 442 -9.99 -13.23 -8.06
CA ASN A 442 -9.07 -13.88 -7.13
C ASN A 442 -9.06 -13.14 -5.78
N LYS A 443 -9.72 -13.74 -4.78
CA LYS A 443 -9.78 -13.15 -3.44
C LYS A 443 -8.46 -13.19 -2.66
N CYS A 444 -7.50 -13.99 -3.13
CA CYS A 444 -6.21 -14.19 -2.46
C CYS A 444 -5.10 -13.28 -3.03
N GLY A 445 -5.47 -12.37 -3.94
CA GLY A 445 -4.60 -11.31 -4.42
C GLY A 445 -3.50 -11.73 -5.38
N THR A 446 -2.73 -10.76 -5.80
CA THR A 446 -1.63 -10.91 -6.77
C THR A 446 -0.59 -9.81 -6.54
N VAL A 447 0.69 -10.16 -6.62
CA VAL A 447 1.77 -9.18 -6.78
C VAL A 447 2.03 -8.98 -8.26
N PHE A 448 2.08 -7.72 -8.68
CA PHE A 448 2.34 -7.30 -10.06
C PHE A 448 3.77 -6.81 -10.22
N GLY A 449 4.33 -7.02 -11.43
CA GLY A 449 5.55 -6.37 -11.88
C GLY A 449 5.23 -5.29 -12.90
N LEU A 450 5.87 -4.13 -12.79
CA LEU A 450 5.75 -3.00 -13.72
C LEU A 450 7.12 -2.70 -14.33
N ASN A 451 7.24 -2.80 -15.65
CA ASN A 451 8.48 -2.44 -16.34
C ASN A 451 8.53 -0.93 -16.60
N MET A 452 9.72 -0.33 -16.41
CA MET A 452 9.93 1.09 -16.64
C MET A 452 10.41 1.35 -18.07
N LEU A 453 9.94 2.47 -18.66
CA LEU A 453 10.43 3.01 -19.93
C LEU A 453 11.81 3.66 -19.79
N SER A 454 12.52 3.73 -20.89
CA SER A 454 13.64 4.66 -20.97
C SER A 454 13.13 6.11 -21.05
N PHE A 455 13.80 7.00 -20.34
CA PHE A 455 13.46 8.41 -20.14
C PHE A 455 13.08 9.21 -21.41
N SER A 456 13.72 8.93 -22.54
CA SER A 456 13.51 9.71 -23.78
C SER A 456 12.15 9.46 -24.46
N LYS A 457 11.37 8.47 -24.01
CA LYS A 457 10.14 8.00 -24.68
C LYS A 457 8.88 8.15 -23.83
N ALA A 458 8.97 8.77 -22.64
CA ALA A 458 7.84 8.87 -21.74
C ALA A 458 6.99 10.10 -22.06
N HIS A 459 5.76 9.86 -22.56
CA HIS A 459 4.77 10.89 -22.84
C HIS A 459 3.42 10.51 -22.22
N ALA A 460 2.68 11.51 -21.77
CA ALA A 460 1.29 11.34 -21.39
C ALA A 460 0.39 11.17 -22.63
N THR A 461 -0.84 10.73 -22.41
CA THR A 461 -1.82 10.50 -23.49
C THR A 461 -2.15 11.74 -24.30
N ASN A 462 -1.99 12.93 -23.72
CA ASN A 462 -2.15 14.22 -24.41
C ASN A 462 -0.90 14.67 -25.17
N GLY A 463 0.16 13.83 -25.24
CA GLY A 463 1.41 14.10 -25.92
C GLY A 463 2.44 14.90 -25.12
N SER A 464 2.11 15.40 -23.91
CA SER A 464 3.07 16.09 -23.05
C SER A 464 4.17 15.15 -22.57
N LYS A 465 5.42 15.63 -22.55
CA LYS A 465 6.57 14.86 -22.08
C LYS A 465 6.49 14.69 -20.56
N ILE A 466 6.73 13.47 -20.08
CA ILE A 466 6.85 13.17 -18.66
C ILE A 466 8.34 13.29 -18.26
N ASN A 467 8.64 14.22 -17.38
CA ASN A 467 10.02 14.51 -16.97
C ASN A 467 10.50 13.58 -15.84
N SER A 468 10.48 12.28 -16.11
CA SER A 468 10.90 11.22 -15.18
C SER A 468 11.73 10.15 -15.91
N LYS A 469 12.65 9.52 -15.17
CA LYS A 469 13.40 8.34 -15.61
C LYS A 469 12.69 7.02 -15.28
N TYR A 470 11.63 7.08 -14.49
CA TYR A 470 10.94 5.94 -13.91
C TYR A 470 9.46 5.96 -14.24
N VAL A 471 9.12 5.78 -15.52
CA VAL A 471 7.75 5.74 -16.01
C VAL A 471 7.37 4.32 -16.40
N ALA A 472 6.44 3.71 -15.68
CA ALA A 472 5.94 2.38 -15.98
C ALA A 472 5.20 2.36 -17.33
N ASN A 473 5.50 1.39 -18.18
CA ASN A 473 4.87 1.23 -19.49
C ASN A 473 4.10 -0.08 -19.66
N SER A 474 4.27 -1.00 -18.74
CA SER A 474 3.51 -2.26 -18.72
C SER A 474 3.36 -2.79 -17.31
N MET A 475 2.30 -3.53 -17.08
CA MET A 475 1.98 -4.17 -15.80
C MET A 475 1.53 -5.60 -16.05
N TYR A 476 1.99 -6.54 -15.23
CA TYR A 476 1.68 -7.97 -15.37
C TYR A 476 1.63 -8.67 -14.01
N GLY A 477 0.70 -9.62 -13.86
CA GLY A 477 0.64 -10.47 -12.67
C GLY A 477 1.87 -11.39 -12.59
N MET A 478 2.59 -11.35 -11.47
CA MET A 478 3.84 -12.09 -11.26
C MET A 478 3.64 -13.34 -10.40
N ILE A 479 3.05 -13.17 -9.22
CA ILE A 479 2.69 -14.25 -8.32
C ILE A 479 1.31 -14.00 -7.73
N SER A 480 0.46 -15.02 -7.72
CA SER A 480 -0.93 -14.92 -7.25
C SER A 480 -1.19 -15.91 -6.12
N GLY A 481 -1.97 -15.47 -5.13
CA GLY A 481 -2.52 -16.36 -4.11
C GLY A 481 -3.52 -17.34 -4.70
N THR A 482 -3.66 -18.49 -4.05
CA THR A 482 -4.56 -19.57 -4.48
C THR A 482 -5.68 -19.76 -3.47
N PRO A 483 -6.95 -19.66 -3.88
CA PRO A 483 -8.08 -20.03 -3.02
C PRO A 483 -8.01 -21.49 -2.59
N ASP A 484 -8.05 -21.74 -1.27
CA ASP A 484 -8.00 -23.06 -0.67
C ASP A 484 -8.72 -23.04 0.69
N LYS A 485 -9.55 -24.04 0.94
CA LYS A 485 -10.32 -24.22 2.17
C LYS A 485 -10.00 -25.55 2.88
N SER A 486 -8.93 -26.21 2.47
CA SER A 486 -8.54 -27.52 3.03
C SER A 486 -8.11 -27.43 4.50
N VAL A 487 -7.65 -26.24 4.94
CA VAL A 487 -7.36 -25.94 6.34
C VAL A 487 -8.51 -25.15 6.95
N GLU A 488 -9.10 -25.64 8.03
CA GLU A 488 -10.22 -24.99 8.72
C GLU A 488 -9.86 -23.55 9.13
N GLY A 489 -10.79 -22.63 8.92
CA GLY A 489 -10.63 -21.20 9.20
C GLY A 489 -9.84 -20.42 8.14
N ASN A 490 -9.34 -21.10 7.10
CA ASN A 490 -8.62 -20.45 5.99
C ASN A 490 -9.45 -20.48 4.69
N LYS A 491 -9.23 -19.51 3.84
CA LYS A 491 -9.86 -19.39 2.50
C LYS A 491 -8.81 -19.32 1.39
N CYS A 492 -7.56 -19.12 1.76
CA CYS A 492 -6.41 -19.10 0.87
C CYS A 492 -5.37 -20.13 1.33
N SER A 493 -4.60 -20.65 0.38
CA SER A 493 -3.63 -21.72 0.63
C SER A 493 -2.55 -21.29 1.64
N VAL A 494 -2.24 -22.15 2.59
CA VAL A 494 -1.14 -21.93 3.56
C VAL A 494 0.26 -22.08 2.94
N ASN A 495 0.35 -22.59 1.71
CA ASN A 495 1.60 -22.82 0.98
C ASN A 495 1.86 -21.81 -0.15
N GLY A 496 1.09 -20.73 -0.21
CA GLY A 496 1.25 -19.65 -1.17
C GLY A 496 0.91 -18.31 -0.53
N ILE A 497 1.14 -17.20 -1.20
CA ILE A 497 0.74 -15.87 -0.72
C ILE A 497 -0.79 -15.78 -0.58
N ALA A 498 -1.25 -14.93 0.33
CA ALA A 498 -2.65 -14.56 0.45
C ALA A 498 -2.76 -13.09 0.79
N ASN A 499 -3.65 -12.39 0.05
CA ASN A 499 -3.88 -10.97 0.26
C ASN A 499 -2.55 -10.21 0.47
N PRO A 500 -1.61 -10.25 -0.53
CA PRO A 500 -0.33 -9.57 -0.41
C PRO A 500 -0.58 -8.09 -0.19
N ASP A 501 0.14 -7.54 0.74
CA ASP A 501 0.02 -6.18 1.19
C ASP A 501 1.35 -5.45 1.06
N ASN A 502 2.11 -5.25 2.11
CA ASN A 502 3.36 -4.53 2.02
C ASN A 502 4.48 -5.33 1.36
N LEU A 503 5.32 -4.65 0.61
CA LEU A 503 6.43 -5.23 -0.14
C LEU A 503 7.74 -4.53 0.19
N THR A 504 8.84 -5.29 0.24
CA THR A 504 10.19 -4.72 0.15
C THR A 504 11.11 -5.59 -0.68
N TYR A 505 11.85 -4.98 -1.60
CA TYR A 505 12.85 -5.65 -2.41
C TYR A 505 14.23 -5.48 -1.78
N ILE A 506 14.94 -6.58 -1.57
CA ILE A 506 16.32 -6.52 -1.06
C ILE A 506 17.25 -6.26 -2.22
N GLN A 507 17.76 -5.02 -2.31
CA GLN A 507 18.62 -4.59 -3.43
C GLN A 507 19.87 -5.48 -3.57
N ASN A 508 20.33 -5.66 -4.82
CA ASN A 508 21.45 -6.51 -5.21
C ASN A 508 21.28 -8.00 -4.91
N THR A 509 20.05 -8.44 -4.64
CA THR A 509 19.65 -9.85 -4.52
C THR A 509 18.51 -10.15 -5.48
N ASN A 510 18.09 -11.41 -5.59
CA ASN A 510 16.87 -11.79 -6.31
C ASN A 510 15.65 -11.94 -5.37
N THR A 511 15.61 -11.19 -4.26
CA THR A 511 14.65 -11.46 -3.18
C THR A 511 13.65 -10.34 -2.99
N LEU A 512 12.38 -10.68 -3.13
CA LEU A 512 11.24 -9.87 -2.77
C LEU A 512 10.62 -10.40 -1.47
N ILE A 513 10.43 -9.53 -0.50
CA ILE A 513 9.71 -9.81 0.75
C ILE A 513 8.27 -9.37 0.55
N ILE A 514 7.31 -10.22 0.98
CA ILE A 514 5.87 -10.00 0.81
C ILE A 514 5.20 -10.18 2.17
N GLY A 515 4.57 -9.15 2.70
CA GLY A 515 3.68 -9.17 3.85
C GLY A 515 2.23 -9.44 3.43
N GLU A 516 1.37 -9.73 4.38
CA GLU A 516 -0.03 -10.09 4.16
C GLU A 516 -0.97 -9.33 5.12
N ASP A 517 -2.13 -8.88 4.60
CA ASP A 517 -3.35 -8.57 5.36
C ASP A 517 -4.48 -9.48 4.90
N THR A 518 -4.68 -10.59 5.60
CA THR A 518 -5.59 -11.62 5.10
C THR A 518 -7.01 -11.53 5.64
N LYS A 519 -7.26 -10.79 6.71
CA LYS A 519 -8.59 -10.68 7.38
C LYS A 519 -9.26 -12.06 7.51
N SER A 520 -10.08 -12.43 6.54
CA SER A 520 -10.73 -13.73 6.46
C SER A 520 -10.02 -14.72 5.53
N GLY A 521 -8.88 -14.38 4.97
CA GLY A 521 -8.08 -15.24 4.08
C GLY A 521 -7.40 -16.36 4.85
N ARG A 522 -6.83 -16.02 6.01
CA ARG A 522 -6.19 -16.98 6.94
C ARG A 522 -6.42 -16.58 8.39
N GLN A 523 -6.12 -17.51 9.31
CA GLN A 523 -6.13 -17.24 10.75
C GLN A 523 -4.87 -16.53 11.25
N ASN A 524 -3.76 -16.71 10.55
CA ASN A 524 -2.46 -16.11 10.85
C ASN A 524 -1.87 -15.58 9.56
N ASP A 525 -1.33 -14.39 9.59
CA ASP A 525 -0.66 -13.78 8.46
C ASP A 525 0.81 -14.14 8.43
N TYR A 526 1.40 -14.10 7.24
CA TYR A 526 2.76 -14.52 7.00
C TYR A 526 3.57 -13.41 6.33
N ILE A 527 4.88 -13.42 6.58
CA ILE A 527 5.84 -12.77 5.70
C ILE A 527 6.55 -13.85 4.90
N TRP A 528 6.67 -13.61 3.61
CA TRP A 528 7.32 -14.48 2.66
C TRP A 528 8.59 -13.85 2.10
N SER A 529 9.61 -14.67 1.87
CA SER A 529 10.73 -14.40 0.99
C SER A 529 10.48 -15.10 -0.34
N TYR A 530 10.42 -14.34 -1.43
CA TYR A 530 10.23 -14.86 -2.79
C TYR A 530 11.47 -14.61 -3.63
N ASN A 531 12.15 -15.69 -4.04
CA ASN A 531 13.27 -15.60 -4.96
C ASN A 531 12.74 -15.45 -6.39
N LEU A 532 13.09 -14.35 -7.05
CA LEU A 532 12.59 -13.99 -8.38
C LEU A 532 13.19 -14.88 -9.49
N GLN A 533 14.35 -15.52 -9.27
CA GLN A 533 15.03 -16.33 -10.27
C GLN A 533 14.48 -17.76 -10.31
N ASP A 534 14.47 -18.44 -9.19
CA ASP A 534 14.03 -19.84 -9.07
C ASP A 534 12.55 -19.99 -8.71
N LYS A 535 11.86 -18.86 -8.48
CA LYS A 535 10.44 -18.78 -8.09
C LYS A 535 10.13 -19.44 -6.75
N LYS A 536 11.12 -19.63 -5.92
CA LYS A 536 10.96 -20.25 -4.60
C LYS A 536 10.32 -19.26 -3.63
N LEU A 537 9.24 -19.71 -2.99
CA LEU A 537 8.55 -19.00 -1.92
C LEU A 537 8.89 -19.66 -0.58
N THR A 538 9.38 -18.89 0.39
CA THR A 538 9.75 -19.36 1.72
C THR A 538 9.04 -18.54 2.76
N ARG A 539 8.26 -19.16 3.65
CA ARG A 539 7.63 -18.48 4.80
C ARG A 539 8.70 -18.14 5.82
N ILE A 540 8.86 -16.85 6.16
CA ILE A 540 9.92 -16.37 7.05
C ILE A 540 9.38 -15.81 8.37
N GLN A 541 8.07 -15.52 8.45
CA GLN A 541 7.40 -15.13 9.69
C GLN A 541 5.96 -15.60 9.68
N THR A 542 5.42 -15.86 10.88
CA THR A 542 3.98 -16.00 11.15
C THR A 542 3.63 -15.13 12.35
N THR A 543 2.41 -14.57 12.35
CA THR A 543 1.92 -13.68 13.41
C THR A 543 0.87 -14.35 14.28
N PRO A 544 0.45 -13.79 15.41
CA PRO A 544 -0.70 -14.24 16.19
C PRO A 544 -2.00 -14.28 15.37
N TYR A 545 -3.02 -14.90 15.90
CA TYR A 545 -4.36 -14.90 15.30
C TYR A 545 -4.82 -13.51 14.88
N GLY A 546 -5.38 -13.39 13.66
CA GLY A 546 -6.02 -12.17 13.17
C GLY A 546 -5.18 -10.92 13.27
N SER A 547 -3.85 -11.09 13.22
CA SER A 547 -2.91 -9.98 13.09
C SER A 547 -2.63 -9.74 11.63
N GLU A 548 -2.20 -8.54 11.32
CA GLU A 548 -1.64 -8.16 10.03
C GLU A 548 -0.11 -8.08 10.09
N THR A 549 0.56 -8.41 9.00
CA THR A 549 2.00 -8.21 8.84
C THR A 549 2.25 -6.95 8.04
N THR A 550 2.38 -5.83 8.72
CA THR A 550 2.67 -4.55 8.06
C THR A 550 4.16 -4.23 8.09
N SER A 551 4.56 -3.28 7.25
CA SER A 551 5.91 -2.71 7.24
C SER A 551 7.08 -3.70 7.13
N PRO A 552 7.05 -4.76 6.33
CA PRO A 552 8.28 -5.46 6.02
C PRO A 552 9.19 -4.53 5.20
N TYR A 553 10.07 -3.81 5.87
CA TYR A 553 10.98 -2.86 5.27
C TYR A 553 12.44 -3.25 5.54
N PHE A 554 13.25 -3.35 4.48
CA PHE A 554 14.62 -3.86 4.60
C PHE A 554 15.64 -2.72 4.59
N TYR A 555 16.49 -2.71 5.63
CA TYR A 555 17.64 -1.83 5.74
C TYR A 555 18.92 -2.62 5.52
N ASN A 556 19.64 -2.31 4.45
CA ASN A 556 20.88 -3.01 4.08
C ASN A 556 21.99 -2.82 5.11
N ASN A 557 22.10 -1.61 5.65
CA ASN A 557 23.16 -1.24 6.58
C ASN A 557 22.74 -0.04 7.44
N ILE A 558 22.57 -0.26 8.72
CA ILE A 558 22.50 0.80 9.74
C ILE A 558 23.63 0.54 10.73
N ASN A 559 24.69 1.33 10.64
CA ASN A 559 25.86 1.26 11.52
C ASN A 559 26.47 -0.16 11.63
N GLY A 560 26.57 -0.87 10.49
CA GLY A 560 27.18 -2.20 10.42
C GLY A 560 26.22 -3.37 10.57
N PHE A 561 24.90 -3.15 10.60
CA PHE A 561 23.89 -4.20 10.71
C PHE A 561 22.75 -3.99 9.71
N GLY A 562 22.25 -5.08 9.14
CA GLY A 562 20.99 -5.10 8.38
C GLY A 562 19.79 -5.36 9.30
N TYR A 563 18.61 -4.89 8.87
CA TYR A 563 17.34 -5.11 9.57
C TYR A 563 16.21 -5.37 8.57
N LEU A 564 15.42 -6.40 8.82
CA LEU A 564 14.12 -6.55 8.18
C LEU A 564 13.06 -6.16 9.21
N MET A 565 12.60 -4.91 9.13
CA MET A 565 11.53 -4.42 10.00
C MET A 565 10.24 -5.22 9.75
N SER A 566 9.47 -5.40 10.78
CA SER A 566 8.16 -6.05 10.74
C SER A 566 7.31 -5.52 11.88
N VAL A 567 6.12 -5.04 11.56
CA VAL A 567 5.10 -4.70 12.53
C VAL A 567 4.06 -5.83 12.55
N VAL A 568 3.57 -6.17 13.73
CA VAL A 568 2.43 -7.06 13.94
C VAL A 568 1.30 -6.18 14.45
N GLN A 569 0.43 -5.79 13.52
CA GLN A 569 -0.67 -4.87 13.75
C GLN A 569 -1.88 -5.63 14.33
N HIS A 570 -2.62 -4.98 15.22
CA HIS A 570 -3.91 -5.39 15.81
C HIS A 570 -4.09 -6.92 16.01
N PRO A 571 -3.24 -7.60 16.80
CA PRO A 571 -3.42 -9.02 17.08
C PRO A 571 -4.87 -9.34 17.50
N TYR A 572 -5.41 -10.44 17.01
CA TYR A 572 -6.80 -10.90 17.17
C TYR A 572 -7.86 -10.00 16.51
N GLY A 573 -7.48 -9.27 15.47
CA GLY A 573 -8.31 -8.30 14.77
C GLY A 573 -8.11 -6.90 15.30
N GLU A 574 -8.66 -5.94 14.61
CA GLU A 574 -8.54 -4.52 14.87
C GLU A 574 -9.15 -4.16 16.25
N SER A 575 -8.34 -4.24 17.32
CA SER A 575 -8.84 -4.14 18.71
C SER A 575 -9.27 -2.73 19.14
N ASP A 576 -8.79 -1.71 18.47
CA ASP A 576 -9.11 -0.29 18.64
C ASP A 576 -10.01 0.26 17.53
N ALA A 577 -10.20 -0.46 16.46
CA ALA A 577 -11.14 -0.13 15.42
C ALA A 577 -12.50 -0.82 15.64
N LEU A 578 -13.43 -0.48 14.83
CA LEU A 578 -14.85 -0.76 14.93
C LEU A 578 -15.26 -2.12 14.41
N HIS A 579 -14.38 -2.77 13.63
CA HIS A 579 -14.66 -3.99 12.91
C HIS A 579 -13.96 -5.21 13.51
N LYS A 580 -13.96 -5.36 14.83
CA LYS A 580 -13.49 -6.59 15.48
C LYS A 580 -14.15 -7.81 14.87
N SER A 581 -13.37 -8.73 14.35
CA SER A 581 -13.87 -10.07 14.06
C SER A 581 -14.38 -10.70 15.36
N LYS A 582 -15.69 -10.91 15.48
CA LYS A 582 -16.32 -11.54 16.67
C LYS A 582 -15.68 -12.88 17.01
N GLU A 583 -15.17 -13.59 16.01
CA GLU A 583 -14.53 -14.89 16.17
C GLU A 583 -13.12 -14.75 16.77
N MET A 584 -12.32 -13.80 16.25
CA MET A 584 -10.98 -13.53 16.78
C MET A 584 -11.03 -12.90 18.18
N ALA A 585 -12.00 -12.04 18.46
CA ALA A 585 -12.20 -11.45 19.78
C ALA A 585 -12.40 -12.52 20.87
N LYS A 586 -13.03 -13.66 20.56
CA LYS A 586 -13.17 -14.80 21.48
C LYS A 586 -11.85 -15.50 21.81
N LYS A 587 -10.80 -15.27 21.02
CA LYS A 587 -9.46 -15.84 21.24
C LYS A 587 -8.60 -14.99 22.19
N VAL A 588 -8.98 -13.75 22.46
CA VAL A 588 -8.26 -12.86 23.39
C VAL A 588 -8.38 -13.41 24.81
N ARG A 589 -7.26 -13.50 25.51
CA ARG A 589 -7.16 -13.97 26.92
C ARG A 589 -6.79 -12.88 27.88
N SER A 590 -6.05 -11.86 27.41
CA SER A 590 -5.59 -10.73 28.20
C SER A 590 -5.48 -9.46 27.35
N ASN A 591 -5.38 -8.30 27.99
CA ASN A 591 -5.11 -7.03 27.30
C ASN A 591 -3.73 -6.98 26.61
N ASP A 592 -2.79 -7.83 27.03
CA ASP A 592 -1.48 -7.92 26.37
C ASP A 592 -1.55 -8.64 25.01
N ASP A 593 -2.52 -9.52 24.81
CA ASP A 593 -2.68 -10.27 23.57
C ASP A 593 -2.95 -9.33 22.39
N VAL A 594 -3.67 -8.22 22.59
CA VAL A 594 -4.11 -7.30 21.53
C VAL A 594 -3.12 -6.19 21.21
N LYS A 595 -2.02 -6.08 21.96
CA LYS A 595 -0.99 -5.05 21.73
C LYS A 595 -0.26 -5.29 20.42
N ALA A 596 -0.13 -4.25 19.60
CA ALA A 596 0.72 -4.28 18.42
C ALA A 596 2.20 -4.38 18.80
N TYR A 597 3.00 -5.03 17.93
CA TYR A 597 4.43 -5.19 18.11
C TYR A 597 5.17 -4.47 16.98
N THR A 598 6.03 -3.51 17.32
CA THR A 598 7.03 -2.98 16.39
C THR A 598 8.33 -3.72 16.65
N GLY A 599 8.87 -4.36 15.62
CA GLY A 599 10.07 -5.16 15.75
C GLY A 599 10.78 -5.42 14.42
N TYR A 600 11.69 -6.38 14.43
CA TYR A 600 12.46 -6.77 13.26
C TYR A 600 12.94 -8.22 13.32
N ILE A 601 13.15 -8.82 12.16
CA ILE A 601 13.95 -10.05 12.02
C ILE A 601 15.41 -9.62 11.89
N GLY A 602 16.24 -10.04 12.83
CA GLY A 602 17.65 -9.63 12.83
C GLY A 602 18.29 -9.57 14.21
N PRO A 603 19.42 -8.83 14.34
CA PRO A 603 20.19 -8.12 13.31
C PRO A 603 20.75 -9.07 12.24
N LEU A 604 20.93 -8.57 11.03
CA LEU A 604 21.35 -9.30 9.86
C LEU A 604 22.76 -8.86 9.42
N PRO A 605 23.49 -9.70 8.68
CA PRO A 605 24.70 -9.26 8.00
C PRO A 605 24.40 -8.08 7.06
N VAL A 606 25.38 -7.19 6.90
CA VAL A 606 25.29 -6.10 5.92
C VAL A 606 25.25 -6.68 4.51
N ILE A 607 24.31 -6.20 3.70
CA ILE A 607 24.28 -6.46 2.27
C ILE A 607 24.74 -5.18 1.58
N ASN A 608 25.96 -5.18 1.07
CA ASN A 608 26.56 -3.99 0.44
C ASN A 608 25.83 -3.65 -0.87
N LYS A 609 25.80 -2.34 -1.17
CA LYS A 609 25.23 -1.81 -2.44
C LYS A 609 26.13 -2.13 -3.63
#